data_722a269e316b6f4dce2201e9f9aa8b5b
#
_entry.id   722a269e316b6f4dce2201e9f9aa8b5b
#
_cell.length_a   1.000
_cell.length_b   1.000
_cell.length_c   1.000
_cell.angle_alpha   90.00
_cell.angle_beta   90.00
_cell.angle_gamma   90.00
#
_symmetry.space_group_name_H-M   'P 1'
#
loop_
_entity.id
_entity.type
_entity.pdbx_description
1 polymer ?
#
loop_
_entity_poly.entity_id
_entity_poly.type
_entity_poly.pdbx_seq_one_letter_code
_entity_poly.pdbx_strand_id
1 'polypeptide(L)'
;IFKVGSVKTGTTQQGKDIWEETYSPAKPLLMKIAAAAGIQFDPDHTYGTKIDANTYKAKAYGAMRMPDGTGKTHADEKVICLDDEEANYRVEFMDKSIKGITDEKAAKAAAEMFKGNWIDAKNKWGKACKAYVIDDCDREKYIERSVLVNMTLLRKTAAAKAMTGAILRVIRALTGMKGQYTKKELQKPFAIPRVTFSPDYTDPEVRKAMLSQGMNSIGSLFGATPTIAAIPDTLTGGEIDEFNPEEFADNPAFASEQTE
;
A
#
# COMPACT_ATOMS: atom_id res chain seq x y z
N ILE A 1 1.81 11.36 1.71
CA ILE A 1 0.59 11.64 2.50
C ILE A 1 -0.42 12.27 1.56
N PHE A 2 -1.66 11.83 1.60
CA PHE A 2 -2.75 12.42 0.84
C PHE A 2 -3.97 12.61 1.73
N LYS A 3 -4.77 13.63 1.42
CA LYS A 3 -6.02 13.93 2.14
C LYS A 3 -7.08 12.90 1.77
N VAL A 4 -7.71 12.30 2.77
CA VAL A 4 -8.77 11.30 2.60
C VAL A 4 -10.15 11.91 2.82
N GLY A 5 -10.30 12.70 3.87
CA GLY A 5 -11.59 13.26 4.26
C GLY A 5 -11.48 14.19 5.43
N SER A 6 -12.53 14.24 6.21
CA SER A 6 -12.57 14.95 7.51
C SER A 6 -13.32 14.09 8.53
N VAL A 7 -12.95 14.22 9.78
CA VAL A 7 -13.56 13.55 10.92
C VAL A 7 -14.09 14.60 11.89
N LYS A 8 -15.25 14.34 12.47
CA LYS A 8 -15.79 15.18 13.55
C LYS A 8 -14.98 14.94 14.82
N THR A 9 -14.30 15.98 15.30
CA THR A 9 -13.43 15.92 16.49
C THR A 9 -14.09 16.50 17.73
N GLY A 10 -15.21 17.17 17.58
CA GLY A 10 -15.94 17.76 18.71
C GLY A 10 -17.11 18.61 18.26
N THR A 11 -17.74 19.27 19.22
CA THR A 11 -18.80 20.26 19.01
C THR A 11 -18.45 21.51 19.79
N THR A 12 -18.60 22.68 19.20
CA THR A 12 -18.39 23.97 19.91
C THR A 12 -19.46 24.18 20.97
N GLN A 13 -19.22 25.09 21.92
CA GLN A 13 -20.22 25.49 22.92
C GLN A 13 -21.52 26.01 22.28
N GLN A 14 -21.48 26.44 21.03
CA GLN A 14 -22.63 26.92 20.26
C GLN A 14 -23.31 25.79 19.43
N GLY A 15 -22.96 24.51 19.67
CA GLY A 15 -23.57 23.36 18.99
C GLY A 15 -23.08 23.12 17.55
N LYS A 16 -22.06 23.85 17.07
CA LYS A 16 -21.48 23.62 15.75
C LYS A 16 -20.42 22.51 15.78
N ASP A 17 -20.52 21.58 14.85
CA ASP A 17 -19.55 20.49 14.71
C ASP A 17 -18.18 20.99 14.27
N ILE A 18 -17.12 20.53 14.95
CA ILE A 18 -15.73 20.80 14.60
C ILE A 18 -15.24 19.62 13.75
N TRP A 19 -14.83 19.91 12.51
CA TRP A 19 -14.30 18.93 11.58
C TRP A 19 -12.81 19.15 11.36
N GLU A 20 -12.00 18.11 11.56
CA GLU A 20 -10.58 18.12 11.21
C GLU A 20 -10.32 17.28 9.98
N GLU A 21 -9.42 17.75 9.11
CA GLU A 21 -9.00 17.02 7.92
C GLU A 21 -8.21 15.76 8.30
N THR A 22 -8.49 14.66 7.60
CA THR A 22 -7.78 13.41 7.79
C THR A 22 -6.92 13.08 6.58
N TYR A 23 -5.76 12.51 6.86
CA TYR A 23 -4.72 12.17 5.90
C TYR A 23 -4.34 10.70 6.04
N SER A 24 -4.01 10.07 4.92
CA SER A 24 -3.49 8.69 4.90
C SER A 24 -2.05 8.67 4.39
N PRO A 25 -1.19 7.82 4.96
CA PRO A 25 0.13 7.57 4.43
C PRO A 25 0.04 6.96 3.03
N ALA A 26 0.77 7.52 2.06
CA ALA A 26 0.85 6.98 0.71
C ALA A 26 1.69 5.69 0.68
N LYS A 27 1.48 4.85 -0.35
CA LYS A 27 2.22 3.59 -0.54
C LYS A 27 3.75 3.74 -0.38
N PRO A 28 4.43 4.73 -1.02
CA PRO A 28 5.88 4.88 -0.86
C PRO A 28 6.33 5.12 0.57
N LEU A 29 5.56 5.87 1.36
CA LEU A 29 5.85 6.11 2.77
C LEU A 29 5.70 4.82 3.59
N LEU A 30 4.61 4.08 3.40
CA LEU A 30 4.40 2.81 4.11
C LEU A 30 5.46 1.77 3.75
N MET A 31 5.91 1.71 2.50
CA MET A 31 7.02 0.82 2.10
C MET A 31 8.35 1.21 2.75
N LYS A 32 8.65 2.53 2.87
CA LYS A 32 9.83 2.99 3.62
C LYS A 32 9.75 2.61 5.10
N ILE A 33 8.57 2.74 5.71
CA ILE A 33 8.31 2.34 7.09
C ILE A 33 8.51 0.83 7.25
N ALA A 34 8.00 0.01 6.32
CA ALA A 34 8.18 -1.44 6.34
C ALA A 34 9.65 -1.83 6.26
N ALA A 35 10.42 -1.21 5.37
CA ALA A 35 11.86 -1.43 5.26
C ALA A 35 12.60 -1.01 6.54
N ALA A 36 12.25 0.15 7.12
CA ALA A 36 12.84 0.62 8.37
C ALA A 36 12.51 -0.31 9.55
N ALA A 37 11.30 -0.85 9.62
CA ALA A 37 10.86 -1.82 10.62
C ALA A 37 11.45 -3.22 10.43
N GLY A 38 12.07 -3.50 9.28
CA GLY A 38 12.58 -4.83 8.96
C GLY A 38 11.46 -5.84 8.66
N ILE A 39 10.31 -5.36 8.14
CA ILE A 39 9.22 -6.25 7.74
C ILE A 39 9.63 -7.03 6.50
N GLN A 40 9.49 -8.34 6.57
CA GLN A 40 9.69 -9.26 5.47
C GLN A 40 8.35 -9.87 5.05
N PHE A 41 8.14 -9.98 3.74
CA PHE A 41 6.99 -10.66 3.18
C PHE A 41 7.39 -12.04 2.70
N ASP A 42 6.57 -13.03 3.04
CA ASP A 42 6.74 -14.38 2.57
C ASP A 42 6.26 -14.46 1.10
N PRO A 43 7.16 -14.80 0.15
CA PRO A 43 6.80 -14.88 -1.26
C PRO A 43 5.79 -15.98 -1.56
N ASP A 44 5.82 -17.09 -0.83
CA ASP A 44 4.94 -18.24 -1.07
C ASP A 44 3.52 -17.98 -0.57
N HIS A 45 3.35 -17.16 0.46
CA HIS A 45 2.08 -16.80 1.07
C HIS A 45 1.60 -15.38 0.71
N THR A 46 2.37 -14.65 -0.12
CA THR A 46 1.99 -13.31 -0.61
C THR A 46 1.74 -13.39 -2.10
N TYR A 47 0.47 -13.52 -2.47
CA TYR A 47 0.08 -13.72 -3.87
C TYR A 47 -1.26 -13.08 -4.18
N GLY A 48 -1.49 -12.85 -5.48
CA GLY A 48 -2.78 -12.44 -6.01
C GLY A 48 -3.34 -13.51 -6.93
N THR A 49 -4.62 -13.77 -6.81
CA THR A 49 -5.33 -14.73 -7.65
C THR A 49 -6.63 -14.13 -8.17
N LYS A 50 -7.06 -14.58 -9.33
CA LYS A 50 -8.37 -14.30 -9.88
C LYS A 50 -9.31 -15.44 -9.47
N ILE A 51 -10.30 -15.15 -8.63
CA ILE A 51 -11.25 -16.16 -8.15
C ILE A 51 -12.23 -16.54 -9.26
N ASP A 52 -12.75 -15.53 -9.95
CA ASP A 52 -13.69 -15.67 -11.06
C ASP A 52 -13.45 -14.58 -12.12
N ALA A 53 -14.32 -14.46 -13.12
CA ALA A 53 -14.19 -13.47 -14.21
C ALA A 53 -14.10 -12.02 -13.69
N ASN A 54 -14.77 -11.71 -12.59
CA ASN A 54 -14.97 -10.36 -12.08
C ASN A 54 -14.36 -10.12 -10.68
N THR A 55 -13.74 -11.12 -10.06
CA THR A 55 -13.25 -11.02 -8.68
C THR A 55 -11.75 -11.28 -8.59
N TYR A 56 -11.03 -10.30 -8.07
CA TYR A 56 -9.59 -10.39 -7.77
C TYR A 56 -9.40 -10.44 -6.26
N LYS A 57 -8.66 -11.44 -5.79
CA LYS A 57 -8.27 -11.61 -4.40
C LYS A 57 -6.76 -11.53 -4.30
N ALA A 58 -6.25 -10.78 -3.35
CA ALA A 58 -4.83 -10.79 -2.99
C ALA A 58 -4.69 -11.07 -1.50
N LYS A 59 -3.71 -11.91 -1.18
CA LYS A 59 -3.29 -12.23 0.19
C LYS A 59 -1.87 -11.75 0.37
N ALA A 60 -1.56 -11.18 1.52
CA ALA A 60 -0.21 -10.85 1.93
C ALA A 60 0.05 -11.44 3.31
N TYR A 61 1.24 -11.99 3.50
CA TYR A 61 1.73 -12.50 4.76
C TYR A 61 3.08 -11.87 5.06
N GLY A 62 3.19 -11.22 6.19
CA GLY A 62 4.39 -10.53 6.60
C GLY A 62 4.79 -10.84 8.03
N ALA A 63 6.08 -10.68 8.31
CA ALA A 63 6.68 -10.90 9.61
C ALA A 63 7.66 -9.78 9.95
N MET A 64 7.78 -9.45 11.24
CA MET A 64 8.80 -8.57 11.77
C MET A 64 9.33 -9.12 13.09
N ARG A 65 10.60 -8.82 13.40
CA ARG A 65 11.20 -9.18 14.67
C ARG A 65 10.97 -8.08 15.70
N MET A 66 10.53 -8.46 16.89
CA MET A 66 10.30 -7.56 18.00
C MET A 66 11.58 -7.39 18.84
N PRO A 67 11.71 -6.30 19.65
CA PRO A 67 12.87 -6.08 20.51
C PRO A 67 13.12 -7.17 21.55
N ASP A 68 12.10 -7.90 21.94
CA ASP A 68 12.18 -9.05 22.86
C ASP A 68 12.69 -10.34 22.19
N GLY A 69 13.03 -10.27 20.90
CA GLY A 69 13.48 -11.41 20.09
C GLY A 69 12.36 -12.26 19.50
N THR A 70 11.10 -12.01 19.87
CA THR A 70 9.95 -12.73 19.31
C THR A 70 9.64 -12.31 17.87
N GLY A 71 9.02 -13.20 17.11
CA GLY A 71 8.51 -12.91 15.78
C GLY A 71 7.04 -12.48 15.86
N LYS A 72 6.70 -11.34 15.24
CA LYS A 72 5.31 -10.93 15.04
C LYS A 72 4.95 -11.13 13.58
N THR A 73 3.93 -11.94 13.33
CA THR A 73 3.41 -12.24 11.98
C THR A 73 2.01 -11.70 11.80
N HIS A 74 1.64 -11.36 10.58
CA HIS A 74 0.28 -10.98 10.23
C HIS A 74 -0.02 -11.33 8.78
N ALA A 75 -1.23 -11.82 8.53
CA ALA A 75 -1.78 -12.05 7.20
C ALA A 75 -3.04 -11.22 7.01
N ASP A 76 -3.22 -10.65 5.84
CA ASP A 76 -4.44 -9.94 5.48
C ASP A 76 -4.75 -10.15 4.00
N GLU A 77 -6.01 -10.00 3.66
CA GLU A 77 -6.52 -10.21 2.32
C GLU A 77 -7.28 -8.98 1.82
N LYS A 78 -7.21 -8.73 0.53
CA LYS A 78 -8.08 -7.76 -0.13
C LYS A 78 -8.75 -8.39 -1.35
N VAL A 79 -10.06 -8.29 -1.38
CA VAL A 79 -10.89 -8.68 -2.51
C VAL A 79 -11.36 -7.41 -3.23
N ILE A 80 -11.40 -7.45 -4.55
CA ILE A 80 -12.02 -6.45 -5.43
C ILE A 80 -13.00 -7.21 -6.32
N CYS A 81 -14.28 -6.99 -6.11
CA CYS A 81 -15.36 -7.48 -6.95
C CYS A 81 -15.73 -6.37 -7.95
N LEU A 82 -15.59 -6.65 -9.24
CA LEU A 82 -15.85 -5.66 -10.28
C LEU A 82 -17.35 -5.32 -10.38
N ASP A 83 -18.23 -6.28 -10.07
CA ASP A 83 -19.67 -6.09 -10.13
C ASP A 83 -20.15 -5.13 -9.03
N ASP A 84 -19.58 -5.28 -7.80
CA ASP A 84 -19.86 -4.36 -6.69
C ASP A 84 -19.35 -2.94 -7.00
N GLU A 85 -18.16 -2.83 -7.59
CA GLU A 85 -17.60 -1.54 -7.97
C GLU A 85 -18.40 -0.89 -9.13
N GLU A 86 -18.92 -1.67 -10.07
CA GLU A 86 -19.80 -1.19 -11.11
C GLU A 86 -21.11 -0.63 -10.53
N ALA A 87 -21.72 -1.35 -9.60
CA ALA A 87 -22.92 -0.89 -8.91
C ALA A 87 -22.65 0.43 -8.14
N ASN A 88 -21.51 0.51 -7.44
CA ASN A 88 -21.10 1.71 -6.73
C ASN A 88 -20.90 2.91 -7.68
N TYR A 89 -20.23 2.70 -8.81
CA TYR A 89 -20.07 3.76 -9.81
C TYR A 89 -21.40 4.18 -10.41
N ARG A 90 -22.32 3.25 -10.67
CA ARG A 90 -23.66 3.57 -11.21
C ARG A 90 -24.42 4.49 -10.26
N VAL A 91 -24.43 4.16 -8.97
CA VAL A 91 -25.05 5.02 -7.92
C VAL A 91 -24.34 6.38 -7.83
N GLU A 92 -23.02 6.41 -7.83
CA GLU A 92 -22.24 7.66 -7.75
C GLU A 92 -22.56 8.61 -8.94
N PHE A 93 -22.59 8.08 -10.16
CA PHE A 93 -22.86 8.89 -11.35
C PHE A 93 -24.33 9.26 -11.48
N MET A 94 -25.25 8.43 -11.02
CA MET A 94 -26.65 8.79 -10.88
C MET A 94 -26.83 9.99 -9.94
N ASP A 95 -26.22 9.94 -8.76
CA ASP A 95 -26.22 11.05 -7.80
C ASP A 95 -25.62 12.34 -8.38
N LYS A 96 -24.48 12.23 -9.08
CA LYS A 96 -23.83 13.37 -9.74
C LYS A 96 -24.69 13.97 -10.85
N SER A 97 -25.41 13.16 -11.61
CA SER A 97 -26.27 13.64 -12.69
C SER A 97 -27.46 14.46 -12.16
N ILE A 98 -27.97 14.10 -10.97
CA ILE A 98 -29.14 14.75 -10.34
C ILE A 98 -28.72 15.96 -9.49
N LYS A 99 -27.71 15.78 -8.62
CA LYS A 99 -27.24 16.82 -7.70
C LYS A 99 -26.34 17.87 -8.35
N GLY A 100 -25.83 17.56 -9.52
CA GLY A 100 -24.90 18.37 -10.30
C GLY A 100 -23.43 18.03 -10.07
N ILE A 101 -22.67 18.10 -11.14
CA ILE A 101 -21.23 17.86 -11.20
C ILE A 101 -20.53 19.13 -10.73
N THR A 102 -19.91 19.11 -9.55
CA THR A 102 -19.28 20.28 -8.93
C THR A 102 -17.79 20.42 -9.27
N ASP A 103 -17.16 19.40 -9.85
CA ASP A 103 -15.80 19.50 -10.39
C ASP A 103 -15.81 20.25 -11.70
N GLU A 104 -15.11 21.38 -11.79
CA GLU A 104 -15.16 22.30 -12.92
C GLU A 104 -14.75 21.64 -14.25
N LYS A 105 -13.71 20.80 -14.24
CA LYS A 105 -13.22 20.12 -15.45
C LYS A 105 -14.22 19.06 -15.92
N ALA A 106 -14.72 18.26 -14.96
CA ALA A 106 -15.71 17.23 -15.28
C ALA A 106 -17.04 17.84 -15.72
N ALA A 107 -17.47 18.96 -15.11
CA ALA A 107 -18.68 19.67 -15.48
C ALA A 107 -18.62 20.25 -16.90
N LYS A 108 -17.49 20.90 -17.28
CA LYS A 108 -17.25 21.39 -18.65
C LYS A 108 -17.27 20.26 -19.67
N ALA A 109 -16.55 19.16 -19.39
CA ALA A 109 -16.52 17.99 -20.26
C ALA A 109 -17.91 17.33 -20.41
N ALA A 110 -18.71 17.33 -19.35
CA ALA A 110 -20.08 16.84 -19.41
C ALA A 110 -20.99 17.78 -20.25
N ALA A 111 -20.84 19.10 -20.10
CA ALA A 111 -21.60 20.09 -20.82
C ALA A 111 -21.34 20.08 -22.36
N GLU A 112 -20.14 19.65 -22.78
CA GLU A 112 -19.80 19.48 -24.20
C GLU A 112 -20.47 18.25 -24.83
N MET A 113 -20.82 17.25 -24.02
CA MET A 113 -21.28 15.95 -24.53
C MET A 113 -22.76 15.67 -24.26
N PHE A 114 -23.32 16.24 -23.21
CA PHE A 114 -24.66 15.93 -22.72
C PHE A 114 -25.44 17.22 -22.50
N LYS A 115 -26.75 17.17 -22.76
CA LYS A 115 -27.64 18.29 -22.46
C LYS A 115 -27.85 18.42 -20.96
N GLY A 116 -27.93 19.66 -20.49
CA GLY A 116 -28.14 19.94 -19.07
C GLY A 116 -28.07 21.43 -18.78
N ASN A 117 -28.11 21.76 -17.49
CA ASN A 117 -28.20 23.13 -17.03
C ASN A 117 -27.17 23.42 -15.93
N TRP A 118 -26.61 24.63 -15.96
CA TRP A 118 -25.76 25.12 -14.88
C TRP A 118 -26.60 25.66 -13.74
N ILE A 119 -26.30 25.17 -12.52
CA ILE A 119 -26.94 25.64 -11.31
C ILE A 119 -25.91 26.16 -10.31
N ASP A 120 -26.32 27.05 -9.43
CA ASP A 120 -25.51 27.46 -8.30
C ASP A 120 -25.59 26.40 -7.20
N ALA A 121 -24.44 25.90 -6.78
CA ALA A 121 -24.30 24.82 -5.82
C ALA A 121 -23.19 25.11 -4.81
N LYS A 122 -23.06 24.28 -3.81
CA LYS A 122 -21.92 24.28 -2.90
C LYS A 122 -21.11 22.99 -3.11
N ASN A 123 -19.80 23.13 -3.24
CA ASN A 123 -18.94 21.98 -3.31
C ASN A 123 -18.91 21.25 -1.95
N LYS A 124 -18.27 20.08 -1.89
CA LYS A 124 -18.14 19.28 -0.66
C LYS A 124 -17.46 20.03 0.51
N TRP A 125 -16.88 21.20 0.26
CA TRP A 125 -16.23 22.07 1.24
C TRP A 125 -17.10 23.26 1.66
N GLY A 126 -18.35 23.30 1.21
CA GLY A 126 -19.29 24.39 1.50
C GLY A 126 -19.05 25.70 0.72
N LYS A 127 -18.05 25.72 -0.19
CA LYS A 127 -17.79 26.88 -1.06
C LYS A 127 -18.79 26.93 -2.21
N ALA A 128 -19.30 28.14 -2.51
CA ALA A 128 -20.15 28.37 -3.65
C ALA A 128 -19.40 27.98 -4.97
N CYS A 129 -20.03 27.23 -5.81
CA CYS A 129 -19.53 26.80 -7.11
C CYS A 129 -20.70 26.65 -8.09
N LYS A 130 -20.39 26.61 -9.39
CA LYS A 130 -21.39 26.21 -10.39
C LYS A 130 -21.29 24.69 -10.57
N ALA A 131 -22.43 24.02 -10.59
CA ALA A 131 -22.55 22.61 -10.90
C ALA A 131 -23.34 22.42 -12.17
N TYR A 132 -23.02 21.37 -12.92
CA TYR A 132 -23.73 21.00 -14.14
C TYR A 132 -24.65 19.82 -13.88
N VAL A 133 -25.95 20.01 -14.03
CA VAL A 133 -26.98 18.97 -13.89
C VAL A 133 -27.34 18.44 -15.28
N ILE A 134 -27.34 17.13 -15.42
CA ILE A 134 -27.65 16.46 -16.67
C ILE A 134 -29.19 16.35 -16.84
N ASP A 135 -29.71 16.70 -17.99
CA ASP A 135 -31.13 16.54 -18.31
C ASP A 135 -31.52 15.06 -18.36
N ASP A 136 -32.80 14.79 -18.06
CA ASP A 136 -33.33 13.42 -17.99
C ASP A 136 -33.11 12.63 -19.29
N CYS A 137 -33.18 13.31 -20.46
CA CYS A 137 -33.01 12.68 -21.77
C CYS A 137 -31.59 12.12 -22.02
N ASP A 138 -30.57 12.68 -21.40
CA ASP A 138 -29.16 12.27 -21.56
C ASP A 138 -28.57 11.64 -20.31
N ARG A 139 -29.32 11.57 -19.20
CA ARG A 139 -28.86 11.05 -17.91
C ARG A 139 -28.33 9.62 -18.00
N GLU A 140 -29.10 8.73 -18.63
CA GLU A 140 -28.69 7.31 -18.77
C GLU A 140 -27.42 7.20 -19.58
N LYS A 141 -27.29 7.91 -20.70
CA LYS A 141 -26.08 7.91 -21.53
C LYS A 141 -24.86 8.42 -20.77
N TYR A 142 -25.03 9.45 -19.93
CA TYR A 142 -23.97 9.97 -19.07
C TYR A 142 -23.52 8.93 -18.05
N ILE A 143 -24.46 8.25 -17.38
CA ILE A 143 -24.18 7.22 -16.39
C ILE A 143 -23.44 6.06 -17.05
N GLU A 144 -23.99 5.49 -18.12
CA GLU A 144 -23.38 4.36 -18.83
C GLU A 144 -21.95 4.65 -19.30
N ARG A 145 -21.75 5.80 -19.95
CA ARG A 145 -20.41 6.21 -20.40
C ARG A 145 -19.44 6.38 -19.23
N SER A 146 -19.88 7.03 -18.16
CA SER A 146 -19.05 7.30 -17.00
C SER A 146 -18.66 6.01 -16.25
N VAL A 147 -19.61 5.10 -16.11
CA VAL A 147 -19.37 3.75 -15.55
C VAL A 147 -18.39 2.98 -16.43
N LEU A 148 -18.62 2.94 -17.74
CA LEU A 148 -17.75 2.22 -18.68
C LEU A 148 -16.29 2.70 -18.61
N VAL A 149 -16.06 4.01 -18.57
CA VAL A 149 -14.71 4.60 -18.48
C VAL A 149 -14.04 4.18 -17.18
N ASN A 150 -14.73 4.29 -16.04
CA ASN A 150 -14.17 3.95 -14.74
C ASN A 150 -13.94 2.44 -14.59
N MET A 151 -14.87 1.62 -15.07
CA MET A 151 -14.72 0.15 -15.06
C MET A 151 -13.57 -0.32 -15.95
N THR A 152 -13.36 0.31 -17.10
CA THR A 152 -12.21 0.00 -17.97
C THR A 152 -10.89 0.28 -17.25
N LEU A 153 -10.79 1.41 -16.55
CA LEU A 153 -9.61 1.76 -15.77
C LEU A 153 -9.43 0.81 -14.58
N LEU A 154 -10.53 0.48 -13.89
CA LEU A 154 -10.49 -0.44 -12.76
C LEU A 154 -10.03 -1.84 -13.19
N ARG A 155 -10.59 -2.40 -14.26
CA ARG A 155 -10.21 -3.72 -14.80
C ARG A 155 -8.71 -3.82 -15.10
N LYS A 156 -8.12 -2.76 -15.66
CA LYS A 156 -6.66 -2.70 -15.92
C LYS A 156 -5.82 -2.73 -14.64
N THR A 157 -6.34 -2.23 -13.53
CA THR A 157 -5.56 -2.02 -12.30
C THR A 157 -6.02 -2.86 -11.11
N ALA A 158 -7.10 -3.63 -11.24
CA ALA A 158 -7.73 -4.35 -10.13
C ALA A 158 -6.75 -5.30 -9.40
N ALA A 159 -6.01 -6.12 -10.13
CA ALA A 159 -5.03 -7.04 -9.55
C ALA A 159 -3.95 -6.31 -8.76
N ALA A 160 -3.37 -5.25 -9.33
CA ALA A 160 -2.35 -4.43 -8.67
C ALA A 160 -2.89 -3.68 -7.45
N LYS A 161 -4.14 -3.19 -7.52
CA LYS A 161 -4.82 -2.55 -6.38
C LYS A 161 -5.11 -3.54 -5.26
N ALA A 162 -5.55 -4.76 -5.58
CA ALA A 162 -5.78 -5.82 -4.60
C ALA A 162 -4.48 -6.17 -3.86
N MET A 163 -3.41 -6.47 -4.59
CA MET A 163 -2.10 -6.81 -4.03
C MET A 163 -1.54 -5.67 -3.18
N THR A 164 -1.52 -4.45 -3.72
CA THR A 164 -1.07 -3.28 -2.95
C THR A 164 -1.89 -3.11 -1.68
N GLY A 165 -3.21 -3.28 -1.76
CA GLY A 165 -4.09 -3.15 -0.61
C GLY A 165 -3.79 -4.17 0.48
N ALA A 166 -3.59 -5.45 0.14
CA ALA A 166 -3.23 -6.51 1.08
C ALA A 166 -1.89 -6.20 1.78
N ILE A 167 -0.85 -5.87 1.01
CA ILE A 167 0.49 -5.51 1.55
C ILE A 167 0.39 -4.33 2.52
N LEU A 168 -0.31 -3.24 2.15
CA LEU A 168 -0.41 -2.06 3.01
C LEU A 168 -1.21 -2.32 4.29
N ARG A 169 -2.17 -3.25 4.29
CA ARG A 169 -2.89 -3.69 5.49
C ARG A 169 -1.96 -4.44 6.44
N VAL A 170 -1.17 -5.37 5.93
CA VAL A 170 -0.16 -6.10 6.71
C VAL A 170 0.85 -5.14 7.34
N ILE A 171 1.38 -4.17 6.59
CA ILE A 171 2.32 -3.17 7.14
C ILE A 171 1.67 -2.42 8.31
N ARG A 172 0.43 -1.94 8.14
CA ARG A 172 -0.27 -1.20 9.20
C ARG A 172 -0.51 -2.07 10.44
N ALA A 173 -0.92 -3.32 10.26
CA ALA A 173 -1.17 -4.25 11.36
C ALA A 173 0.11 -4.59 12.15
N LEU A 174 1.21 -4.84 11.45
CA LEU A 174 2.50 -5.13 12.08
C LEU A 174 3.05 -3.92 12.85
N THR A 175 2.97 -2.73 12.26
CA THR A 175 3.48 -1.49 12.86
C THR A 175 2.51 -0.79 13.82
N GLY A 176 1.27 -1.27 13.93
CA GLY A 176 0.22 -0.62 14.75
C GLY A 176 -0.27 0.71 14.18
N MET A 177 -0.05 0.96 12.88
CA MET A 177 -0.44 2.22 12.25
C MET A 177 -1.93 2.27 11.93
N LYS A 178 -2.53 3.43 12.16
CA LYS A 178 -3.91 3.72 11.73
C LYS A 178 -4.00 3.90 10.21
N GLY A 179 -5.18 3.72 9.65
CA GLY A 179 -5.47 4.02 8.24
C GLY A 179 -5.49 5.52 7.93
N GLN A 180 -5.93 6.32 8.89
CA GLN A 180 -6.09 7.76 8.77
C GLN A 180 -5.61 8.48 10.04
N TYR A 181 -5.08 9.68 9.85
CA TYR A 181 -4.54 10.54 10.90
C TYR A 181 -5.01 11.97 10.71
N THR A 182 -5.24 12.69 11.79
CA THR A 182 -5.37 14.14 11.76
C THR A 182 -4.00 14.80 11.56
N LYS A 183 -4.00 16.08 11.16
CA LYS A 183 -2.74 16.83 11.01
C LYS A 183 -1.93 16.88 12.31
N LYS A 184 -2.62 17.01 13.45
CA LYS A 184 -2.00 17.03 14.78
C LYS A 184 -1.36 15.69 15.15
N GLU A 185 -1.99 14.57 14.78
CA GLU A 185 -1.41 13.23 15.01
C GLU A 185 -0.17 13.00 14.15
N LEU A 186 -0.17 13.47 12.90
CA LEU A 186 0.98 13.34 12.00
C LEU A 186 2.20 14.18 12.42
N GLN A 187 2.00 15.21 13.21
CA GLN A 187 3.10 16.03 13.75
C GLN A 187 3.75 15.41 14.99
N LYS A 188 3.11 14.39 15.59
CA LYS A 188 3.72 13.66 16.71
C LYS A 188 4.78 12.70 16.22
N PRO A 189 5.96 12.69 16.84
CA PRO A 189 6.97 11.70 16.49
C PRO A 189 6.48 10.29 16.83
N PHE A 190 6.83 9.33 15.99
CA PHE A 190 6.66 7.92 16.27
C PHE A 190 7.98 7.20 16.07
N ALA A 191 8.24 6.18 16.89
CA ALA A 191 9.43 5.36 16.80
C ALA A 191 9.04 3.94 16.38
N ILE A 192 9.78 3.38 15.43
CA ILE A 192 9.67 1.98 15.05
C ILE A 192 10.97 1.32 15.50
N PRO A 193 10.93 0.49 16.55
CA PRO A 193 12.13 -0.22 16.97
C PRO A 193 12.51 -1.26 15.91
N ARG A 194 13.75 -1.25 15.50
CA ARG A 194 14.34 -2.29 14.67
C ARG A 194 15.46 -2.96 15.46
N VAL A 195 15.35 -4.25 15.62
CA VAL A 195 16.45 -5.04 16.18
C VAL A 195 17.49 -5.24 15.08
N THR A 196 18.61 -4.56 15.19
CA THR A 196 19.80 -4.83 14.39
C THR A 196 20.76 -5.59 15.29
N PHE A 197 21.08 -6.80 14.89
CA PHE A 197 22.12 -7.57 15.54
C PHE A 197 23.42 -7.31 14.77
N SER A 198 24.40 -6.77 15.45
CA SER A 198 25.73 -6.52 14.89
C SER A 198 26.74 -7.41 15.67
N PRO A 199 26.91 -8.67 15.27
CA PRO A 199 27.81 -9.58 15.91
C PRO A 199 29.26 -9.21 15.62
N ASP A 200 30.13 -9.57 16.53
CA ASP A 200 31.58 -9.58 16.27
C ASP A 200 31.90 -10.80 15.39
N TYR A 201 32.08 -10.56 14.08
CA TYR A 201 32.41 -11.61 13.12
C TYR A 201 33.88 -12.07 13.21
N THR A 202 34.70 -11.51 14.07
CA THR A 202 36.10 -11.96 14.27
C THR A 202 36.17 -13.28 15.02
N ASP A 203 35.14 -13.59 15.83
CA ASP A 203 35.04 -14.87 16.53
C ASP A 203 34.40 -15.94 15.60
N PRO A 204 35.13 -17.04 15.29
CA PRO A 204 34.62 -18.09 14.41
C PRO A 204 33.41 -18.85 14.99
N GLU A 205 33.29 -18.96 16.31
CA GLU A 205 32.10 -19.58 16.94
C GLU A 205 30.88 -18.69 16.83
N VAL A 206 31.05 -17.38 17.03
CA VAL A 206 29.99 -16.40 16.82
C VAL A 206 29.54 -16.40 15.35
N ARG A 207 30.50 -16.48 14.42
CA ARG A 207 30.19 -16.59 12.98
C ARG A 207 29.37 -17.84 12.65
N LYS A 208 29.78 -19.01 13.17
CA LYS A 208 29.07 -20.28 12.98
C LYS A 208 27.67 -20.26 13.60
N ALA A 209 27.53 -19.76 14.83
CA ALA A 209 26.24 -19.58 15.49
C ALA A 209 25.32 -18.62 14.74
N MET A 210 25.87 -17.54 14.19
CA MET A 210 25.16 -16.54 13.44
C MET A 210 24.65 -17.06 12.08
N LEU A 211 25.48 -17.82 11.38
CA LEU A 211 25.08 -18.47 10.13
C LEU A 211 23.93 -19.45 10.39
N SER A 212 24.04 -20.30 11.40
CA SER A 212 22.98 -21.23 11.78
C SER A 212 21.69 -20.50 12.22
N GLN A 213 21.81 -19.42 12.99
CA GLN A 213 20.68 -18.63 13.44
C GLN A 213 20.06 -17.81 12.30
N GLY A 214 20.89 -17.31 11.37
CA GLY A 214 20.42 -16.63 10.15
C GLY A 214 19.60 -17.56 9.26
N MET A 215 20.04 -18.77 9.02
CA MET A 215 19.31 -19.78 8.27
C MET A 215 18.03 -20.22 8.99
N ASN A 216 18.09 -20.40 10.31
CA ASN A 216 16.92 -20.77 11.12
C ASN A 216 15.92 -19.62 11.28
N SER A 217 16.37 -18.36 11.22
CA SER A 217 15.51 -17.21 11.50
C SER A 217 14.46 -16.96 10.41
N ILE A 218 14.80 -17.23 9.16
CA ILE A 218 13.84 -17.13 8.04
C ILE A 218 12.79 -18.24 8.17
N GLY A 219 13.24 -19.47 8.42
CA GLY A 219 12.34 -20.60 8.64
C GLY A 219 11.40 -20.40 9.84
N SER A 220 11.90 -19.88 10.98
CA SER A 220 11.08 -19.66 12.17
C SER A 220 10.09 -18.49 12.02
N LEU A 221 10.42 -17.46 11.24
CA LEU A 221 9.51 -16.33 10.98
C LEU A 221 8.28 -16.75 10.16
N PHE A 222 8.44 -17.74 9.29
CA PHE A 222 7.37 -18.19 8.40
C PHE A 222 6.85 -19.59 8.74
N GLY A 223 7.29 -20.17 9.88
CA GLY A 223 6.80 -21.46 10.36
C GLY A 223 7.36 -22.67 9.61
N ALA A 224 8.36 -22.49 8.76
CA ALA A 224 9.08 -23.62 8.14
C ALA A 224 9.99 -24.27 9.17
N THR A 225 9.91 -25.58 9.32
CA THR A 225 10.86 -26.36 10.14
C THR A 225 12.21 -26.35 9.41
N PRO A 226 13.27 -25.77 9.97
CA PRO A 226 14.57 -25.78 9.30
C PRO A 226 15.09 -27.21 9.24
N THR A 227 15.20 -27.74 8.04
CA THR A 227 15.99 -28.95 7.81
C THR A 227 17.46 -28.54 7.94
N ILE A 228 18.06 -28.81 9.09
CA ILE A 228 19.50 -28.61 9.28
C ILE A 228 20.21 -29.63 8.41
N ALA A 229 20.53 -29.24 7.17
CA ALA A 229 21.54 -29.93 6.43
C ALA A 229 22.87 -29.71 7.21
N ALA A 230 23.47 -30.78 7.68
CA ALA A 230 24.77 -30.73 8.35
C ALA A 230 25.75 -29.96 7.46
N ILE A 231 26.26 -28.85 7.96
CA ILE A 231 27.32 -28.09 7.27
C ILE A 231 28.52 -29.04 7.18
N PRO A 232 29.02 -29.36 5.96
CA PRO A 232 30.18 -30.22 5.82
C PRO A 232 31.37 -29.60 6.59
N ASP A 233 32.09 -30.41 7.38
CA ASP A 233 33.27 -29.97 8.18
C ASP A 233 34.40 -29.39 7.30
N THR A 234 34.28 -29.48 5.99
CA THR A 234 35.27 -28.97 5.02
C THR A 234 35.33 -27.44 4.91
N LEU A 235 34.40 -26.70 5.51
CA LEU A 235 34.43 -25.23 5.51
C LEU A 235 35.21 -24.60 6.67
N THR A 236 35.77 -25.40 7.58
CA THR A 236 36.49 -24.90 8.77
C THR A 236 38.02 -24.85 8.61
N GLY A 237 38.56 -25.20 7.44
CA GLY A 237 40.01 -25.32 7.24
C GLY A 237 40.59 -24.65 5.99
N GLY A 238 39.83 -23.86 5.29
CA GLY A 238 40.35 -23.09 4.15
C GLY A 238 40.95 -21.76 4.63
N GLU A 239 42.22 -21.54 4.35
CA GLU A 239 42.84 -20.21 4.42
C GLU A 239 41.94 -19.27 3.61
N ILE A 240 41.53 -18.17 4.24
CA ILE A 240 40.77 -17.12 3.56
C ILE A 240 41.81 -16.41 2.71
N ASP A 241 41.83 -16.63 1.39
CA ASP A 241 42.53 -15.75 0.48
C ASP A 241 42.08 -14.33 0.78
N GLU A 242 43.02 -13.44 1.09
CA GLU A 242 42.73 -12.02 1.30
C GLU A 242 41.96 -11.53 0.10
N PHE A 243 40.80 -10.95 0.36
CA PHE A 243 39.96 -10.33 -0.67
C PHE A 243 40.80 -9.30 -1.42
N ASN A 244 41.20 -9.63 -2.64
CA ASN A 244 41.90 -8.73 -3.52
C ASN A 244 40.89 -7.96 -4.37
N PRO A 245 40.65 -6.68 -4.10
CA PRO A 245 39.67 -5.89 -4.85
C PRO A 245 40.07 -5.67 -6.32
N GLU A 246 41.32 -5.92 -6.71
CA GLU A 246 41.82 -5.74 -8.09
C GLU A 246 41.35 -6.89 -9.02
N GLU A 247 41.02 -8.06 -8.49
CA GLU A 247 40.56 -9.20 -9.29
C GLU A 247 39.12 -9.03 -9.85
N PHE A 248 38.36 -8.07 -9.32
CA PHE A 248 37.01 -7.75 -9.78
C PHE A 248 36.95 -6.58 -10.77
N ALA A 249 38.06 -5.86 -10.98
CA ALA A 249 38.13 -4.71 -11.87
C ALA A 249 38.04 -5.09 -13.38
N ASP A 250 38.38 -6.34 -13.70
CA ASP A 250 38.42 -6.82 -15.10
C ASP A 250 37.20 -7.67 -15.50
N ASN A 251 36.15 -7.73 -14.70
CA ASN A 251 34.96 -8.48 -15.06
C ASN A 251 33.99 -7.62 -15.93
N PRO A 252 33.86 -7.91 -17.24
CA PRO A 252 33.07 -7.10 -18.18
C PRO A 252 31.55 -7.04 -17.87
N ALA A 253 31.08 -7.76 -16.86
CA ALA A 253 29.69 -7.74 -16.43
C ALA A 253 29.32 -6.49 -15.59
N PHE A 254 30.29 -5.69 -15.12
CA PHE A 254 30.05 -4.48 -14.31
C PHE A 254 30.49 -3.17 -14.99
N ALA A 255 30.97 -3.23 -16.23
CA ALA A 255 31.37 -2.06 -17.01
C ALA A 255 30.29 -1.70 -18.03
N SER A 256 29.13 -1.25 -17.60
CA SER A 256 28.23 -0.43 -18.46
C SER A 256 27.13 0.19 -17.60
N GLU A 257 27.31 1.46 -17.30
CA GLU A 257 26.29 2.51 -17.24
C GLU A 257 26.84 3.74 -16.49
N GLN A 258 27.84 4.35 -17.12
CA GLN A 258 28.10 5.79 -16.90
C GLN A 258 28.48 6.36 -18.25
N THR A 259 27.52 6.90 -18.98
CA THR A 259 27.58 8.03 -19.93
C THR A 259 26.21 8.17 -20.61
N GLU A 260 25.50 9.13 -20.31
CA GLU A 260 25.04 10.43 -20.82
C GLU A 260 23.86 10.96 -20.03
#